data_e9ed3ec70b6266366c0497672acc9331
#
_entry.id   e9ed3ec70b6266366c0497672acc9331
#
_cell.length_a   1.000
_cell.length_b   1.000
_cell.length_c   1.000
_cell.angle_alpha   90.00
_cell.angle_beta   90.00
_cell.angle_gamma   90.00
#
_symmetry.space_group_name_H-M   'P 1'
#
loop_
_entity.id
_entity.type
_entity.pdbx_description
1 polymer ?
#
loop_
_entity_poly.entity_id
_entity_poly.type
_entity_poly.pdbx_seq_one_letter_code
_entity_poly.pdbx_strand_id
1 'polypeptide(L)'
;MAQHIPEEAGQAARRRLIVDAHVHMWKASTPDRPWVPGVKPQLPEPFTIERLVPMMDEAGVDRVVIVPPTLEGDRLDYAQEAVQRYPGRFAIMGRISLNDPTASRRFPTWREQTGVLGIRLNITGDEAAWLTDGTADWFWPAAEQANIPVMFLTTGKTPLFAPIAERHPRLVLIIDHMGVSSQTARNKAVPAAIQQSVALAKFPNVSVKLSAAPLLSSEPYPFRDLIPHIRRLFDAYGPRRCYWGTDMTNSFVKATYRQRITHFTETLNFLSEEDKDWIMGRAIVTRLGWA
;
A
#
# COMPACT_ATOMS: atom_id res chain seq x y z
N MET A 1 -11.92 57.95 21.16
CA MET A 1 -12.08 57.16 19.92
C MET A 1 -10.97 56.15 19.88
N ALA A 2 -11.23 54.89 20.29
CA ALA A 2 -10.27 53.80 20.20
C ALA A 2 -10.49 53.10 18.84
N GLN A 3 -9.47 53.09 18.00
CA GLN A 3 -9.48 52.37 16.72
C GLN A 3 -9.35 50.86 16.97
N HIS A 4 -10.37 50.12 16.58
CA HIS A 4 -10.40 48.67 16.56
C HIS A 4 -9.57 48.21 15.36
N ILE A 5 -8.42 47.56 15.64
CA ILE A 5 -7.61 46.87 14.63
C ILE A 5 -8.19 45.45 14.52
N PRO A 6 -8.62 45.00 13.33
CA PRO A 6 -9.01 43.59 13.18
C PRO A 6 -7.76 42.72 13.16
N GLU A 7 -7.71 41.78 14.07
CA GLU A 7 -6.72 40.70 14.15
C GLU A 7 -7.09 39.61 13.13
N GLU A 8 -6.76 39.84 11.85
CA GLU A 8 -6.73 38.80 10.84
C GLU A 8 -5.37 38.09 10.89
N ALA A 9 -5.15 37.27 11.90
CA ALA A 9 -4.12 36.27 11.87
C ALA A 9 -4.58 35.15 10.93
N GLY A 10 -4.25 35.28 9.65
CA GLY A 10 -4.41 34.19 8.68
C GLY A 10 -3.69 32.94 9.17
N GLN A 11 -4.42 31.92 9.61
CA GLN A 11 -3.88 30.59 9.81
C GLN A 11 -3.30 30.14 8.46
N ALA A 12 -1.96 30.15 8.36
CA ALA A 12 -1.28 29.53 7.22
C ALA A 12 -1.84 28.12 7.06
N ALA A 13 -2.46 27.83 5.91
CA ALA A 13 -3.09 26.56 5.63
C ALA A 13 -2.06 25.44 5.89
N ARG A 14 -2.30 24.63 6.90
CA ARG A 14 -1.39 23.56 7.31
C ARG A 14 -1.20 22.61 6.12
N ARG A 15 0.03 22.51 5.61
CA ARG A 15 0.35 21.62 4.50
C ARG A 15 -0.03 20.17 4.87
N ARG A 16 -0.80 19.50 4.00
CA ARG A 16 -1.20 18.11 4.15
C ARG A 16 0.03 17.20 4.04
N LEU A 17 0.15 16.24 4.97
CA LEU A 17 1.09 15.13 4.85
C LEU A 17 0.62 14.19 3.74
N ILE A 18 1.48 13.95 2.73
CA ILE A 18 1.20 13.03 1.63
C ILE A 18 2.15 11.84 1.72
N VAL A 19 1.59 10.65 1.92
CA VAL A 19 2.32 9.40 2.05
C VAL A 19 1.83 8.40 1.01
N ASP A 20 2.67 8.04 0.05
CA ASP A 20 2.34 6.97 -0.90
C ASP A 20 2.51 5.60 -0.22
N ALA A 21 1.40 4.92 0.01
CA ALA A 21 1.39 3.66 0.74
C ALA A 21 1.86 2.45 -0.09
N HIS A 22 2.27 2.64 -1.37
CA HIS A 22 2.71 1.52 -2.21
C HIS A 22 3.52 1.96 -3.42
N VAL A 23 4.83 1.80 -3.34
CA VAL A 23 5.74 2.00 -4.49
C VAL A 23 6.72 0.84 -4.57
N HIS A 24 6.98 0.37 -5.78
CA HIS A 24 8.03 -0.59 -6.08
C HIS A 24 9.29 0.12 -6.57
N MET A 25 10.46 -0.35 -6.13
CA MET A 25 11.76 0.09 -6.64
C MET A 25 12.67 -1.11 -6.83
N TRP A 26 13.53 -1.06 -7.84
CA TRP A 26 14.51 -2.11 -8.12
C TRP A 26 15.71 -1.58 -8.89
N LYS A 27 16.86 -2.29 -8.74
CA LYS A 27 18.07 -2.10 -9.53
C LYS A 27 18.07 -2.99 -10.78
N ALA A 28 18.96 -2.71 -11.71
CA ALA A 28 19.21 -3.60 -12.85
C ALA A 28 19.61 -5.00 -12.39
N SER A 29 19.27 -6.01 -13.19
CA SER A 29 19.80 -7.36 -13.00
C SER A 29 21.27 -7.41 -13.40
N THR A 30 22.09 -7.96 -12.52
CA THR A 30 23.53 -8.17 -12.76
C THR A 30 23.92 -9.59 -12.31
N PRO A 31 25.09 -10.13 -12.69
CA PRO A 31 25.55 -11.41 -12.21
C PRO A 31 25.57 -11.53 -10.67
N ASP A 32 25.94 -10.45 -9.98
CA ASP A 32 26.01 -10.39 -8.51
C ASP A 32 24.64 -10.10 -7.86
N ARG A 33 23.69 -9.62 -8.65
CA ARG A 33 22.33 -9.28 -8.21
C ARG A 33 21.31 -9.73 -9.27
N PRO A 34 21.15 -11.02 -9.52
CA PRO A 34 20.19 -11.51 -10.50
C PRO A 34 18.76 -11.27 -10.00
N TRP A 35 17.85 -10.93 -10.92
CA TRP A 35 16.43 -10.97 -10.64
C TRP A 35 15.94 -12.42 -10.48
N VAL A 36 14.81 -12.59 -9.81
CA VAL A 36 14.14 -13.90 -9.72
C VAL A 36 13.86 -14.42 -11.13
N PRO A 37 14.30 -15.63 -11.48
CA PRO A 37 14.13 -16.21 -12.80
C PRO A 37 12.66 -16.22 -13.25
N GLY A 38 12.41 -15.84 -14.51
CA GLY A 38 11.08 -15.83 -15.12
C GLY A 38 10.21 -14.62 -14.75
N VAL A 39 10.61 -13.79 -13.78
CA VAL A 39 9.87 -12.58 -13.40
C VAL A 39 10.31 -11.42 -14.28
N LYS A 40 9.33 -10.77 -14.94
CA LYS A 40 9.57 -9.59 -15.78
C LYS A 40 9.44 -8.30 -14.96
N PRO A 41 10.29 -7.29 -15.23
CA PRO A 41 10.13 -5.97 -14.61
C PRO A 41 8.86 -5.28 -15.10
N GLN A 42 8.33 -4.39 -14.27
CA GLN A 42 7.14 -3.60 -14.57
C GLN A 42 7.42 -2.48 -15.60
N LEU A 43 8.66 -2.02 -15.67
CA LEU A 43 9.15 -1.03 -16.62
C LEU A 43 10.39 -1.57 -17.34
N PRO A 44 10.68 -1.11 -18.58
CA PRO A 44 11.88 -1.52 -19.31
C PRO A 44 13.17 -1.19 -18.56
N GLU A 45 13.20 0.00 -17.94
CA GLU A 45 14.33 0.49 -17.17
C GLU A 45 14.09 0.32 -15.66
N PRO A 46 15.15 0.14 -14.87
CA PRO A 46 15.06 0.10 -13.42
C PRO A 46 14.34 1.34 -12.85
N PHE A 47 13.54 1.12 -11.82
CA PHE A 47 12.91 2.21 -11.10
C PHE A 47 13.67 2.45 -9.81
N THR A 48 14.64 3.36 -9.89
CA THR A 48 15.63 3.59 -8.84
C THR A 48 15.25 4.71 -7.87
N ILE A 49 16.00 4.82 -6.78
CA ILE A 49 15.90 5.93 -5.81
C ILE A 49 16.08 7.27 -6.52
N GLU A 50 17.08 7.36 -7.42
CA GLU A 50 17.40 8.57 -8.18
C GLU A 50 16.28 9.00 -9.12
N ARG A 51 15.44 8.06 -9.55
CA ARG A 51 14.26 8.35 -10.35
C ARG A 51 13.06 8.71 -9.49
N LEU A 52 12.86 8.03 -8.36
CA LEU A 52 11.69 8.23 -7.50
C LEU A 52 11.75 9.55 -6.72
N VAL A 53 12.90 9.88 -6.09
CA VAL A 53 13.00 11.04 -5.18
C VAL A 53 12.66 12.35 -5.87
N PRO A 54 13.20 12.69 -7.06
CA PRO A 54 12.80 13.90 -7.77
C PRO A 54 11.30 13.95 -8.10
N MET A 55 10.71 12.80 -8.45
CA MET A 55 9.27 12.72 -8.73
C MET A 55 8.42 12.97 -7.47
N MET A 56 8.86 12.47 -6.31
CA MET A 56 8.23 12.76 -5.01
C MET A 56 8.28 14.26 -4.70
N ASP A 57 9.46 14.88 -4.89
CA ASP A 57 9.67 16.29 -4.59
C ASP A 57 8.80 17.18 -5.49
N GLU A 58 8.77 16.92 -6.79
CA GLU A 58 7.93 17.62 -7.76
C GLU A 58 6.44 17.49 -7.44
N ALA A 59 5.98 16.31 -7.05
CA ALA A 59 4.58 16.05 -6.75
C ALA A 59 4.17 16.46 -5.33
N GLY A 60 5.12 16.79 -4.45
CA GLY A 60 4.87 17.13 -3.05
C GLY A 60 4.57 15.93 -2.16
N VAL A 61 5.14 14.75 -2.48
CA VAL A 61 5.02 13.52 -1.67
C VAL A 61 6.11 13.53 -0.59
N ASP A 62 5.67 13.47 0.66
CA ASP A 62 6.57 13.53 1.81
C ASP A 62 7.28 12.20 2.07
N ARG A 63 6.50 11.10 2.04
CA ARG A 63 6.96 9.77 2.45
C ARG A 63 6.42 8.68 1.51
N VAL A 64 7.13 7.56 1.43
CA VAL A 64 6.74 6.39 0.62
C VAL A 64 6.93 5.10 1.42
N VAL A 65 5.95 4.22 1.35
CA VAL A 65 6.08 2.82 1.76
C VAL A 65 6.59 2.01 0.57
N ILE A 66 7.84 1.58 0.65
CA ILE A 66 8.45 0.71 -0.35
C ILE A 66 7.93 -0.71 -0.15
N VAL A 67 7.44 -1.29 -1.23
CA VAL A 67 7.12 -2.71 -1.32
C VAL A 67 8.08 -3.32 -2.34
N PRO A 68 9.12 -4.07 -1.93
CA PRO A 68 10.04 -4.70 -2.87
C PRO A 68 9.27 -5.55 -3.89
N PRO A 69 9.54 -5.37 -5.19
CA PRO A 69 8.81 -6.12 -6.23
C PRO A 69 9.23 -7.59 -6.25
N THR A 70 8.41 -8.45 -6.84
CA THR A 70 8.66 -9.90 -6.90
C THR A 70 10.01 -10.25 -7.54
N LEU A 71 10.46 -9.46 -8.50
CA LEU A 71 11.76 -9.67 -9.17
C LEU A 71 12.97 -9.56 -8.23
N GLU A 72 12.84 -8.85 -7.10
CA GLU A 72 13.87 -8.74 -6.07
C GLU A 72 13.86 -9.93 -5.08
N GLY A 73 12.86 -10.82 -5.16
CA GLY A 73 12.68 -11.90 -4.19
C GLY A 73 12.45 -11.36 -2.78
N ASP A 74 13.09 -11.95 -1.79
CA ASP A 74 12.99 -11.53 -0.38
C ASP A 74 14.09 -10.51 0.02
N ARG A 75 14.83 -9.96 -0.93
CA ARG A 75 15.88 -8.97 -0.66
C ARG A 75 15.29 -7.64 -0.21
N LEU A 76 15.90 -7.05 0.81
CA LEU A 76 15.54 -5.74 1.36
C LEU A 76 16.65 -4.69 1.21
N ASP A 77 17.85 -5.11 0.84
CA ASP A 77 19.06 -4.29 0.80
C ASP A 77 18.87 -2.96 0.04
N TYR A 78 18.23 -2.99 -1.14
CA TYR A 78 18.01 -1.77 -1.91
C TYR A 78 16.95 -0.85 -1.28
N ALA A 79 15.91 -1.41 -0.71
CA ALA A 79 14.92 -0.62 0.03
C ALA A 79 15.55 -0.02 1.31
N GLN A 80 16.43 -0.75 1.99
CA GLN A 80 17.19 -0.27 3.16
C GLN A 80 18.19 0.83 2.77
N GLU A 81 18.83 0.75 1.60
CA GLU A 81 19.65 1.82 1.04
C GLU A 81 18.84 3.13 0.92
N ALA A 82 17.59 3.06 0.43
CA ALA A 82 16.74 4.24 0.33
C ALA A 82 16.43 4.86 1.72
N VAL A 83 16.14 4.03 2.71
CA VAL A 83 15.90 4.48 4.09
C VAL A 83 17.12 5.16 4.68
N GLN A 84 18.32 4.60 4.45
CA GLN A 84 19.58 5.17 4.95
C GLN A 84 19.93 6.49 4.27
N ARG A 85 19.73 6.59 2.95
CA ARG A 85 20.04 7.81 2.18
C ARG A 85 19.06 8.96 2.44
N TYR A 86 17.81 8.64 2.77
CA TYR A 86 16.74 9.61 2.98
C TYR A 86 15.95 9.31 4.26
N PRO A 87 16.54 9.53 5.44
CA PRO A 87 15.92 9.24 6.73
C PRO A 87 14.54 9.89 6.86
N GLY A 88 13.57 9.12 7.35
CA GLY A 88 12.20 9.58 7.55
C GLY A 88 11.32 9.64 6.29
N ARG A 89 11.88 9.48 5.07
CA ARG A 89 11.10 9.51 3.82
C ARG A 89 10.63 8.14 3.35
N PHE A 90 11.26 7.06 3.78
CA PHE A 90 10.95 5.71 3.33
C PHE A 90 10.72 4.76 4.50
N ALA A 91 9.76 3.85 4.32
CA ALA A 91 9.55 2.68 5.15
C ALA A 91 9.36 1.45 4.26
N ILE A 92 9.50 0.26 4.81
CA ILE A 92 9.53 -0.98 4.03
C ILE A 92 8.46 -1.95 4.53
N MET A 93 7.66 -2.47 3.61
CA MET A 93 6.88 -3.68 3.81
C MET A 93 7.59 -4.82 3.09
N GLY A 94 8.38 -5.58 3.85
CA GLY A 94 9.25 -6.62 3.30
C GLY A 94 8.48 -7.83 2.77
N ARG A 95 9.20 -8.76 2.15
CA ARG A 95 8.63 -10.01 1.62
C ARG A 95 9.12 -11.21 2.41
N ILE A 96 8.31 -12.25 2.43
CA ILE A 96 8.63 -13.52 3.06
C ILE A 96 7.89 -14.64 2.32
N SER A 97 8.53 -15.81 2.21
CA SER A 97 7.90 -16.99 1.65
C SER A 97 7.14 -17.75 2.74
N LEU A 98 5.85 -18.03 2.52
CA LEU A 98 5.01 -18.73 3.49
C LEU A 98 5.26 -20.24 3.50
N ASN A 99 5.84 -20.81 2.43
CA ASN A 99 6.19 -22.22 2.35
C ASN A 99 7.53 -22.55 3.02
N ASP A 100 8.21 -21.57 3.63
CA ASP A 100 9.40 -21.76 4.45
C ASP A 100 9.08 -21.45 5.92
N PRO A 101 8.68 -22.46 6.73
CA PRO A 101 8.37 -22.24 8.14
C PRO A 101 9.59 -21.80 8.96
N THR A 102 10.83 -22.00 8.45
CA THR A 102 12.05 -21.54 9.13
C THR A 102 12.14 -20.01 9.09
N ALA A 103 11.42 -19.36 8.20
CA ALA A 103 11.32 -17.91 8.11
C ALA A 103 10.74 -17.27 9.39
N SER A 104 9.96 -18.02 10.18
CA SER A 104 9.46 -17.57 11.48
C SER A 104 10.57 -17.17 12.45
N ARG A 105 11.78 -17.74 12.33
CA ARG A 105 12.94 -17.40 13.15
C ARG A 105 13.40 -15.95 13.00
N ARG A 106 13.00 -15.28 11.90
CA ARG A 106 13.30 -13.85 11.62
C ARG A 106 12.31 -12.90 12.30
N PHE A 107 11.17 -13.39 12.80
CA PHE A 107 10.11 -12.52 13.30
C PHE A 107 10.45 -11.75 14.58
N PRO A 108 11.14 -12.31 15.57
CA PRO A 108 11.52 -11.57 16.77
C PRO A 108 12.31 -10.28 16.47
N THR A 109 13.11 -10.28 15.40
CA THR A 109 13.94 -9.14 14.98
C THR A 109 13.47 -8.51 13.67
N TRP A 110 12.32 -8.89 13.13
CA TRP A 110 11.84 -8.44 11.83
C TRP A 110 11.76 -6.91 11.73
N ARG A 111 11.19 -6.27 12.73
CA ARG A 111 11.02 -4.82 12.77
C ARG A 111 12.25 -4.06 13.28
N GLU A 112 13.29 -4.73 13.71
CA GLU A 112 14.59 -4.14 14.07
C GLU A 112 15.44 -3.84 12.83
N GLN A 113 15.11 -4.44 11.69
CA GLN A 113 15.78 -4.16 10.43
C GLN A 113 15.48 -2.73 9.99
N THR A 114 16.49 -2.05 9.45
CA THR A 114 16.40 -0.65 9.02
C THR A 114 15.18 -0.36 8.16
N GLY A 115 14.26 0.46 8.67
CA GLY A 115 13.07 0.93 7.97
C GLY A 115 11.95 -0.09 7.78
N VAL A 116 12.12 -1.34 8.26
CA VAL A 116 11.10 -2.39 8.08
C VAL A 116 9.96 -2.23 9.08
N LEU A 117 8.74 -2.03 8.60
CA LEU A 117 7.54 -1.88 9.42
C LEU A 117 6.63 -3.11 9.41
N GLY A 118 6.68 -3.94 8.37
CA GLY A 118 5.79 -5.07 8.24
C GLY A 118 6.15 -5.99 7.07
N ILE A 119 5.17 -6.81 6.67
CA ILE A 119 5.30 -7.80 5.59
C ILE A 119 4.24 -7.54 4.52
N ARG A 120 4.61 -7.74 3.25
CA ARG A 120 3.67 -7.76 2.14
C ARG A 120 3.63 -9.15 1.50
N LEU A 121 2.44 -9.73 1.44
CA LEU A 121 2.15 -11.01 0.81
C LEU A 121 1.48 -10.81 -0.55
N ASN A 122 1.98 -11.52 -1.57
CA ASN A 122 1.32 -11.63 -2.85
C ASN A 122 0.85 -13.08 -2.99
N ILE A 123 -0.39 -13.33 -2.63
CA ILE A 123 -1.00 -14.67 -2.60
C ILE A 123 -1.91 -14.80 -3.83
N THR A 124 -1.28 -15.03 -4.97
CA THR A 124 -1.96 -15.15 -6.27
C THR A 124 -1.57 -16.47 -6.93
N GLY A 125 -2.36 -16.93 -7.89
CA GLY A 125 -2.07 -18.22 -8.53
C GLY A 125 -2.11 -19.39 -7.56
N ASP A 126 -1.11 -20.26 -7.63
CA ASP A 126 -1.03 -21.49 -6.82
C ASP A 126 -0.81 -21.20 -5.32
N GLU A 127 -0.17 -20.07 -4.99
CA GLU A 127 0.03 -19.66 -3.59
C GLU A 127 -1.30 -19.39 -2.85
N ALA A 128 -2.40 -19.22 -3.57
CA ALA A 128 -3.72 -19.07 -2.95
C ALA A 128 -4.15 -20.31 -2.13
N ALA A 129 -3.61 -21.50 -2.45
CA ALA A 129 -3.85 -22.71 -1.67
C ALA A 129 -3.28 -22.61 -0.25
N TRP A 130 -2.21 -21.85 -0.03
CA TRP A 130 -1.58 -21.67 1.28
C TRP A 130 -2.52 -21.12 2.36
N LEU A 131 -3.61 -20.47 1.94
CA LEU A 131 -4.62 -19.95 2.87
C LEU A 131 -5.56 -21.07 3.41
N THR A 132 -5.55 -22.27 2.81
CA THR A 132 -6.51 -23.33 3.11
C THR A 132 -5.88 -24.71 3.30
N ASP A 133 -4.62 -24.92 2.92
CA ASP A 133 -3.91 -26.19 2.97
C ASP A 133 -3.00 -26.35 4.21
N GLY A 134 -3.00 -25.36 5.10
CA GLY A 134 -2.17 -25.35 6.31
C GLY A 134 -0.78 -24.73 6.13
N THR A 135 -0.33 -24.47 4.91
CA THR A 135 1.02 -23.91 4.64
C THR A 135 1.26 -22.60 5.36
N ALA A 136 0.24 -21.71 5.42
CA ALA A 136 0.34 -20.40 6.06
C ALA A 136 -0.05 -20.40 7.55
N ASP A 137 -0.44 -21.51 8.15
CA ASP A 137 -1.00 -21.54 9.51
C ASP A 137 0.00 -21.09 10.58
N TRP A 138 1.28 -21.34 10.37
CA TRP A 138 2.35 -20.88 11.28
C TRP A 138 2.51 -19.34 11.27
N PHE A 139 2.20 -18.72 10.14
CA PHE A 139 2.52 -17.31 9.89
C PHE A 139 1.62 -16.36 10.71
N TRP A 140 0.32 -16.60 10.75
CA TRP A 140 -0.65 -15.67 11.32
C TRP A 140 -0.43 -15.42 12.82
N PRO A 141 -0.33 -16.49 13.67
CA PRO A 141 -0.06 -16.30 15.09
C PRO A 141 1.34 -15.69 15.33
N ALA A 142 2.34 -16.06 14.53
CA ALA A 142 3.69 -15.53 14.67
C ALA A 142 3.75 -14.03 14.32
N ALA A 143 3.08 -13.60 13.25
CA ALA A 143 3.00 -12.20 12.86
C ALA A 143 2.20 -11.36 13.89
N GLU A 144 1.11 -11.91 14.43
CA GLU A 144 0.34 -11.27 15.51
C GLU A 144 1.19 -11.09 16.77
N GLN A 145 1.88 -12.14 17.21
CA GLN A 145 2.73 -12.11 18.41
C GLN A 145 3.89 -11.11 18.28
N ALA A 146 4.50 -11.06 17.10
CA ALA A 146 5.60 -10.13 16.78
C ALA A 146 5.11 -8.71 16.43
N ASN A 147 3.80 -8.47 16.47
CA ASN A 147 3.18 -7.18 16.10
C ASN A 147 3.62 -6.70 14.71
N ILE A 148 3.64 -7.60 13.73
CA ILE A 148 4.04 -7.35 12.35
C ILE A 148 2.79 -7.09 11.50
N PRO A 149 2.55 -5.84 11.00
CA PRO A 149 1.48 -5.56 10.05
C PRO A 149 1.67 -6.33 8.74
N VAL A 150 0.57 -6.81 8.16
CA VAL A 150 0.58 -7.60 6.93
C VAL A 150 -0.24 -6.91 5.86
N MET A 151 0.40 -6.50 4.77
CA MET A 151 -0.24 -6.10 3.52
C MET A 151 -0.42 -7.33 2.63
N PHE A 152 -1.54 -7.43 1.94
CA PHE A 152 -1.78 -8.58 1.07
C PHE A 152 -2.59 -8.25 -0.18
N LEU A 153 -2.28 -8.95 -1.26
CA LEU A 153 -3.09 -9.01 -2.48
C LEU A 153 -3.41 -10.47 -2.80
N THR A 154 -4.68 -10.70 -3.12
CA THR A 154 -5.16 -11.98 -3.64
C THR A 154 -6.01 -11.76 -4.88
N THR A 155 -6.05 -12.74 -5.78
CA THR A 155 -6.97 -12.70 -6.93
C THR A 155 -8.21 -13.52 -6.61
N GLY A 156 -9.33 -12.83 -6.28
CA GLY A 156 -10.63 -13.47 -6.02
C GLY A 156 -10.71 -14.31 -4.73
N LYS A 157 -9.70 -14.22 -3.85
CA LYS A 157 -9.59 -15.00 -2.61
C LYS A 157 -9.63 -14.14 -1.34
N THR A 158 -9.96 -12.85 -1.47
CA THR A 158 -10.08 -11.91 -0.34
C THR A 158 -10.94 -12.43 0.81
N PRO A 159 -12.08 -13.13 0.58
CA PRO A 159 -12.92 -13.67 1.67
C PRO A 159 -12.19 -14.68 2.57
N LEU A 160 -11.13 -15.35 2.11
CA LEU A 160 -10.37 -16.30 2.92
C LEU A 160 -9.61 -15.63 4.09
N PHE A 161 -9.49 -14.32 4.06
CA PHE A 161 -8.93 -13.55 5.17
C PHE A 161 -9.91 -13.29 6.31
N ALA A 162 -11.22 -13.54 6.14
CA ALA A 162 -12.19 -13.37 7.20
C ALA A 162 -11.90 -14.23 8.44
N PRO A 163 -11.73 -15.57 8.34
CA PRO A 163 -11.38 -16.38 9.49
C PRO A 163 -9.99 -16.06 10.09
N ILE A 164 -9.05 -15.53 9.29
CA ILE A 164 -7.74 -15.08 9.79
C ILE A 164 -7.93 -13.82 10.64
N ALA A 165 -8.67 -12.82 10.12
CA ALA A 165 -8.96 -11.58 10.83
C ALA A 165 -9.71 -11.82 12.16
N GLU A 166 -10.62 -12.78 12.18
CA GLU A 166 -11.41 -13.16 13.35
C GLU A 166 -10.57 -13.86 14.42
N ARG A 167 -9.74 -14.84 14.02
CA ARG A 167 -8.86 -15.60 14.93
C ARG A 167 -7.69 -14.79 15.47
N HIS A 168 -7.26 -13.77 14.73
CA HIS A 168 -6.10 -12.93 15.05
C HIS A 168 -6.49 -11.44 15.14
N PRO A 169 -7.28 -11.03 16.14
CA PRO A 169 -7.85 -9.67 16.20
C PRO A 169 -6.83 -8.56 16.43
N ARG A 170 -5.63 -8.87 16.91
CA ARG A 170 -4.53 -7.91 17.05
C ARG A 170 -3.66 -7.82 15.80
N LEU A 171 -3.75 -8.79 14.89
CA LEU A 171 -2.99 -8.77 13.63
C LEU A 171 -3.53 -7.67 12.72
N VAL A 172 -2.68 -6.73 12.36
CA VAL A 172 -3.01 -5.67 11.39
C VAL A 172 -2.98 -6.26 9.98
N LEU A 173 -4.15 -6.29 9.34
CA LEU A 173 -4.31 -6.75 7.95
C LEU A 173 -4.66 -5.57 7.05
N ILE A 174 -3.97 -5.43 5.92
CA ILE A 174 -4.15 -4.33 4.98
C ILE A 174 -4.34 -4.89 3.56
N ILE A 175 -5.53 -4.71 3.01
CA ILE A 175 -5.86 -5.13 1.65
C ILE A 175 -5.18 -4.20 0.65
N ASP A 176 -4.37 -4.74 -0.26
CA ASP A 176 -3.76 -3.97 -1.35
C ASP A 176 -4.77 -3.71 -2.48
N HIS A 177 -4.66 -2.54 -3.12
CA HIS A 177 -5.33 -2.19 -4.37
C HIS A 177 -6.84 -2.48 -4.36
N MET A 178 -7.52 -2.15 -3.26
CA MET A 178 -8.97 -2.38 -3.09
C MET A 178 -9.38 -3.87 -3.17
N GLY A 179 -8.43 -4.80 -3.05
CA GLY A 179 -8.63 -6.24 -3.28
C GLY A 179 -8.76 -6.62 -4.77
N VAL A 180 -8.37 -5.71 -5.67
CA VAL A 180 -8.50 -5.88 -7.12
C VAL A 180 -7.12 -6.10 -7.73
N SER A 181 -6.89 -7.24 -8.36
CA SER A 181 -5.69 -7.49 -9.16
C SER A 181 -5.88 -6.97 -10.59
N SER A 182 -4.77 -6.79 -11.32
CA SER A 182 -4.84 -6.44 -12.76
C SER A 182 -5.59 -7.48 -13.58
N GLN A 183 -5.52 -8.75 -13.21
CA GLN A 183 -6.31 -9.82 -13.83
C GLN A 183 -7.80 -9.66 -13.56
N THR A 184 -8.18 -9.34 -12.32
CA THR A 184 -9.57 -9.06 -11.92
C THR A 184 -10.15 -7.90 -12.74
N ALA A 185 -9.37 -6.83 -12.93
CA ALA A 185 -9.78 -5.69 -13.74
C ALA A 185 -9.98 -6.08 -15.21
N ARG A 186 -9.02 -6.81 -15.82
CA ARG A 186 -9.16 -7.32 -17.19
C ARG A 186 -10.38 -8.20 -17.38
N ASN A 187 -10.75 -9.00 -16.40
CA ASN A 187 -11.91 -9.88 -16.40
C ASN A 187 -13.24 -9.15 -16.06
N LYS A 188 -13.21 -7.82 -15.94
CA LYS A 188 -14.37 -6.98 -15.57
C LYS A 188 -15.03 -7.38 -14.25
N ALA A 189 -14.26 -7.98 -13.34
CA ALA A 189 -14.74 -8.47 -12.05
C ALA A 189 -14.50 -7.49 -10.88
N VAL A 190 -14.21 -6.22 -11.18
CA VAL A 190 -13.96 -5.16 -10.18
C VAL A 190 -15.11 -5.05 -9.16
N PRO A 191 -16.40 -4.98 -9.55
CA PRO A 191 -17.50 -4.84 -8.60
C PRO A 191 -17.57 -5.99 -7.58
N ALA A 192 -17.31 -7.23 -8.03
CA ALA A 192 -17.31 -8.42 -7.15
C ALA A 192 -16.13 -8.39 -6.17
N ALA A 193 -14.94 -8.02 -6.61
CA ALA A 193 -13.76 -7.90 -5.75
C ALA A 193 -13.96 -6.79 -4.69
N ILE A 194 -14.53 -5.66 -5.07
CA ILE A 194 -14.87 -4.57 -4.14
C ILE A 194 -15.87 -5.08 -3.08
N GLN A 195 -16.91 -5.84 -3.50
CA GLN A 195 -17.88 -6.42 -2.56
C GLN A 195 -17.20 -7.34 -1.54
N GLN A 196 -16.25 -8.16 -1.97
CA GLN A 196 -15.46 -9.03 -1.10
C GLN A 196 -14.63 -8.22 -0.09
N SER A 197 -14.01 -7.14 -0.54
CA SER A 197 -13.22 -6.25 0.34
C SER A 197 -14.11 -5.51 1.34
N VAL A 198 -15.27 -5.01 0.91
CA VAL A 198 -16.28 -4.38 1.80
C VAL A 198 -16.73 -5.34 2.90
N ALA A 199 -16.91 -6.64 2.59
CA ALA A 199 -17.33 -7.63 3.58
C ALA A 199 -16.33 -7.83 4.73
N LEU A 200 -15.03 -7.48 4.52
CA LEU A 200 -14.02 -7.53 5.56
C LEU A 200 -13.98 -6.26 6.45
N ALA A 201 -14.71 -5.20 6.11
CA ALA A 201 -14.73 -3.96 6.88
C ALA A 201 -15.30 -4.13 8.30
N LYS A 202 -16.10 -5.19 8.54
CA LYS A 202 -16.61 -5.54 9.87
C LYS A 202 -15.51 -5.89 10.87
N PHE A 203 -14.33 -6.29 10.41
CA PHE A 203 -13.18 -6.58 11.27
C PHE A 203 -12.38 -5.30 11.52
N PRO A 204 -12.22 -4.83 12.78
CA PRO A 204 -11.54 -3.57 13.08
C PRO A 204 -10.03 -3.61 12.80
N ASN A 205 -9.45 -4.81 12.76
CA ASN A 205 -8.05 -5.04 12.43
C ASN A 205 -7.77 -5.06 10.93
N VAL A 206 -8.79 -4.98 10.06
CA VAL A 206 -8.65 -4.92 8.61
C VAL A 206 -8.78 -3.48 8.10
N SER A 207 -7.94 -3.13 7.15
CA SER A 207 -7.89 -1.83 6.45
C SER A 207 -7.70 -2.05 4.95
N VAL A 208 -7.86 -1.02 4.14
CA VAL A 208 -7.76 -1.12 2.68
C VAL A 208 -6.93 0.01 2.06
N LYS A 209 -6.07 -0.32 1.11
CA LYS A 209 -5.42 0.67 0.26
C LYS A 209 -6.30 0.99 -0.93
N LEU A 210 -6.65 2.26 -1.09
CA LEU A 210 -7.32 2.83 -2.24
C LEU A 210 -6.27 3.17 -3.31
N SER A 211 -5.49 2.19 -3.73
CA SER A 211 -4.31 2.36 -4.59
C SER A 211 -4.48 1.73 -5.97
N ALA A 212 -3.54 2.00 -6.88
CA ALA A 212 -3.50 1.48 -8.24
C ALA A 212 -4.66 1.94 -9.15
N ALA A 213 -5.34 3.05 -8.86
CA ALA A 213 -6.49 3.52 -9.64
C ALA A 213 -6.23 3.57 -11.16
N PRO A 214 -5.09 4.13 -11.67
CA PRO A 214 -4.84 4.13 -13.12
C PRO A 214 -4.68 2.74 -13.75
N LEU A 215 -4.21 1.75 -12.97
CA LEU A 215 -4.08 0.37 -13.43
C LEU A 215 -5.45 -0.30 -13.58
N LEU A 216 -6.33 -0.05 -12.62
CA LEU A 216 -7.61 -0.75 -12.44
C LEU A 216 -8.75 -0.14 -13.23
N SER A 217 -8.65 1.16 -13.54
CA SER A 217 -9.64 1.89 -14.33
C SER A 217 -9.63 1.48 -15.81
N SER A 218 -10.82 1.41 -16.38
CA SER A 218 -11.06 1.32 -17.83
C SER A 218 -11.10 2.69 -18.51
N GLU A 219 -11.14 3.78 -17.73
CA GLU A 219 -11.19 5.15 -18.20
C GLU A 219 -9.85 5.89 -18.00
N PRO A 220 -9.54 6.90 -18.81
CA PRO A 220 -8.43 7.80 -18.55
C PRO A 220 -8.69 8.63 -17.30
N TYR A 221 -7.67 9.41 -16.86
CA TYR A 221 -7.85 10.37 -15.79
C TYR A 221 -9.10 11.25 -16.05
N PRO A 222 -9.97 11.46 -15.07
CA PRO A 222 -9.79 11.20 -13.64
C PRO A 222 -10.37 9.86 -13.12
N PHE A 223 -10.41 8.78 -13.91
CA PHE A 223 -10.80 7.43 -13.49
C PHE A 223 -12.20 7.34 -12.87
N ARG A 224 -13.18 7.93 -13.54
CA ARG A 224 -14.56 8.12 -13.01
C ARG A 224 -15.26 6.80 -12.69
N ASP A 225 -14.98 5.75 -13.48
CA ASP A 225 -15.51 4.40 -13.28
C ASP A 225 -15.16 3.80 -11.92
N LEU A 226 -14.07 4.26 -11.27
CA LEU A 226 -13.67 3.80 -9.93
C LEU A 226 -14.29 4.61 -8.79
N ILE A 227 -14.81 5.81 -9.03
CA ILE A 227 -15.33 6.68 -7.97
C ILE A 227 -16.40 6.00 -7.12
N PRO A 228 -17.42 5.32 -7.69
CA PRO A 228 -18.42 4.60 -6.89
C PRO A 228 -17.82 3.48 -6.04
N HIS A 229 -16.77 2.81 -6.54
CA HIS A 229 -16.09 1.74 -5.84
C HIS A 229 -15.25 2.25 -4.68
N ILE A 230 -14.51 3.35 -4.90
CA ILE A 230 -13.74 4.02 -3.85
C ILE A 230 -14.68 4.53 -2.76
N ARG A 231 -15.80 5.17 -3.13
CA ARG A 231 -16.80 5.63 -2.17
C ARG A 231 -17.34 4.48 -1.31
N ARG A 232 -17.71 3.37 -1.94
CA ARG A 232 -18.23 2.20 -1.23
C ARG A 232 -17.25 1.63 -0.19
N LEU A 233 -15.95 1.59 -0.53
CA LEU A 233 -14.92 1.19 0.43
C LEU A 233 -14.74 2.23 1.54
N PHE A 234 -14.73 3.51 1.18
CA PHE A 234 -14.63 4.60 2.14
C PHE A 234 -15.80 4.57 3.15
N ASP A 235 -17.03 4.41 2.66
CA ASP A 235 -18.24 4.32 3.51
C ASP A 235 -18.16 3.12 4.48
N ALA A 236 -17.54 2.01 4.06
CA ALA A 236 -17.40 0.79 4.88
C ALA A 236 -16.25 0.86 5.91
N TYR A 237 -15.11 1.42 5.53
CA TYR A 237 -13.89 1.42 6.34
C TYR A 237 -13.68 2.70 7.14
N GLY A 238 -14.20 3.82 6.65
CA GLY A 238 -13.92 5.16 7.17
C GLY A 238 -12.49 5.65 6.85
N PRO A 239 -12.22 6.95 7.05
CA PRO A 239 -10.96 7.58 6.63
C PRO A 239 -9.72 7.03 7.34
N ARG A 240 -9.87 6.53 8.57
CA ARG A 240 -8.74 6.00 9.37
C ARG A 240 -8.27 4.61 8.94
N ARG A 241 -9.06 3.89 8.12
CA ARG A 241 -8.73 2.57 7.61
C ARG A 241 -8.64 2.51 6.09
N CYS A 242 -8.64 3.67 5.42
CA CYS A 242 -8.41 3.83 3.99
C CYS A 242 -7.08 4.52 3.76
N TYR A 243 -6.25 4.01 2.83
CA TYR A 243 -4.92 4.54 2.57
C TYR A 243 -4.73 4.80 1.08
N TRP A 244 -4.35 6.02 0.75
CA TRP A 244 -3.92 6.36 -0.60
C TRP A 244 -2.57 5.71 -0.92
N GLY A 245 -2.35 5.33 -2.18
CA GLY A 245 -1.10 4.83 -2.71
C GLY A 245 -1.14 4.71 -4.23
N THR A 246 0.01 4.70 -4.89
CA THR A 246 0.03 4.77 -6.34
C THR A 246 0.16 3.44 -7.05
N ASP A 247 1.02 2.54 -6.57
CA ASP A 247 1.48 1.38 -7.36
C ASP A 247 1.91 1.81 -8.78
N MET A 248 2.64 2.94 -8.85
CA MET A 248 2.81 3.70 -10.08
C MET A 248 3.53 2.95 -11.18
N THR A 249 4.45 2.05 -10.85
CA THR A 249 5.25 1.33 -11.84
C THR A 249 4.43 0.38 -12.71
N ASN A 250 3.31 -0.13 -12.18
CA ASN A 250 2.36 -0.97 -12.92
C ASN A 250 1.46 -0.20 -13.90
N SER A 251 1.44 1.13 -13.81
CA SER A 251 0.61 2.00 -14.65
C SER A 251 1.31 3.32 -14.99
N PHE A 252 2.63 3.28 -15.14
CA PHE A 252 3.49 4.47 -15.20
C PHE A 252 3.05 5.48 -16.26
N VAL A 253 2.75 4.99 -17.47
CA VAL A 253 2.35 5.83 -18.63
C VAL A 253 0.90 6.30 -18.57
N LYS A 254 0.07 5.77 -17.67
CA LYS A 254 -1.37 6.08 -17.63
C LYS A 254 -1.69 7.36 -16.86
N ALA A 255 -0.82 7.78 -15.95
CA ALA A 255 -1.02 8.98 -15.15
C ALA A 255 0.29 9.50 -14.57
N THR A 256 0.41 10.82 -14.44
CA THR A 256 1.49 11.46 -13.68
C THR A 256 1.31 11.23 -12.18
N TYR A 257 2.36 11.46 -11.38
CA TYR A 257 2.23 11.41 -9.92
C TYR A 257 1.20 12.42 -9.43
N ARG A 258 1.25 13.64 -9.96
CA ARG A 258 0.29 14.71 -9.64
C ARG A 258 -1.15 14.30 -9.90
N GLN A 259 -1.45 13.68 -11.04
CA GLN A 259 -2.81 13.21 -11.35
C GLN A 259 -3.30 12.14 -10.36
N ARG A 260 -2.41 11.29 -9.84
CA ARG A 260 -2.76 10.29 -8.82
C ARG A 260 -3.15 10.96 -7.50
N ILE A 261 -2.50 12.09 -7.15
CA ILE A 261 -2.84 12.89 -5.97
C ILE A 261 -4.14 13.64 -6.19
N THR A 262 -4.29 14.37 -7.31
CA THR A 262 -5.46 15.21 -7.58
C THR A 262 -6.73 14.40 -7.79
N HIS A 263 -6.62 13.14 -8.19
CA HIS A 263 -7.76 12.22 -8.17
C HIS A 263 -8.41 12.16 -6.78
N PHE A 264 -7.63 12.08 -5.71
CA PHE A 264 -8.14 12.04 -4.33
C PHE A 264 -8.43 13.42 -3.74
N THR A 265 -7.60 14.40 -4.03
CA THR A 265 -7.70 15.71 -3.39
C THR A 265 -8.70 16.66 -4.07
N GLU A 266 -8.97 16.45 -5.37
CA GLU A 266 -9.81 17.33 -6.18
C GLU A 266 -11.02 16.61 -6.79
N THR A 267 -10.86 15.37 -7.29
CA THR A 267 -11.93 14.68 -8.02
C THR A 267 -12.93 13.98 -7.09
N LEU A 268 -12.47 13.39 -5.98
CA LEU A 268 -13.34 12.71 -5.02
C LEU A 268 -14.04 13.73 -4.11
N ASN A 269 -15.05 14.39 -4.63
CA ASN A 269 -15.78 15.50 -3.98
C ASN A 269 -16.60 15.10 -2.75
N PHE A 270 -16.75 13.81 -2.48
CA PHE A 270 -17.42 13.30 -1.28
C PHE A 270 -16.51 13.24 -0.04
N LEU A 271 -15.20 13.45 -0.22
CA LEU A 271 -14.24 13.49 0.88
C LEU A 271 -14.15 14.92 1.43
N SER A 272 -14.32 15.06 2.75
CA SER A 272 -13.99 16.29 3.45
C SER A 272 -12.48 16.54 3.48
N GLU A 273 -12.02 17.73 3.82
CA GLU A 273 -10.59 18.02 3.96
C GLU A 273 -9.94 17.18 5.08
N GLU A 274 -10.68 16.90 6.15
CA GLU A 274 -10.21 16.02 7.21
C GLU A 274 -10.08 14.56 6.72
N ASP A 275 -11.02 14.05 5.92
CA ASP A 275 -10.92 12.72 5.32
C ASP A 275 -9.70 12.61 4.41
N LYS A 276 -9.46 13.64 3.59
CA LYS A 276 -8.27 13.71 2.75
C LYS A 276 -6.98 13.71 3.57
N ASP A 277 -6.94 14.40 4.71
CA ASP A 277 -5.77 14.38 5.60
C ASP A 277 -5.50 12.98 6.16
N TRP A 278 -6.54 12.24 6.52
CA TRP A 278 -6.38 10.86 6.96
C TRP A 278 -5.92 9.95 5.83
N ILE A 279 -6.65 9.91 4.71
CA ILE A 279 -6.42 8.98 3.60
C ILE A 279 -5.06 9.21 2.94
N MET A 280 -4.68 10.49 2.74
CA MET A 280 -3.46 10.84 2.01
C MET A 280 -2.17 10.59 2.79
N GLY A 281 -2.24 10.40 4.13
CA GLY A 281 -1.01 10.15 4.88
C GLY A 281 -1.19 9.75 6.34
N ARG A 282 -2.01 10.47 7.12
CA ARG A 282 -2.10 10.26 8.57
C ARG A 282 -2.50 8.83 8.94
N ALA A 283 -3.43 8.24 8.20
CA ALA A 283 -3.97 6.91 8.50
C ALA A 283 -2.90 5.80 8.38
N ILE A 284 -2.13 5.78 7.28
CA ILE A 284 -1.10 4.74 7.09
C ILE A 284 0.07 4.90 8.06
N VAL A 285 0.50 6.13 8.32
CA VAL A 285 1.57 6.42 9.31
C VAL A 285 1.15 5.93 10.70
N THR A 286 -0.07 6.27 11.13
CA THR A 286 -0.63 5.82 12.40
C THR A 286 -0.74 4.29 12.47
N ARG A 287 -1.25 3.68 11.38
CA ARG A 287 -1.50 2.22 11.34
C ARG A 287 -0.22 1.39 11.41
N LEU A 288 0.85 1.86 10.78
CA LEU A 288 2.14 1.17 10.77
C LEU A 288 3.03 1.54 11.97
N GLY A 289 2.66 2.55 12.77
CA GLY A 289 3.50 3.10 13.82
C GLY A 289 4.78 3.70 13.25
N TRP A 290 4.67 4.41 12.13
CA TRP A 290 5.79 5.06 11.46
C TRP A 290 6.01 6.46 12.03
N ALA A 291 7.02 6.62 12.87
CA ALA A 291 7.40 7.89 13.49
C ALA A 291 7.94 8.93 12.49
#